data_84b644da1de77587c9332822c54d2cc7
#
_entry.id   84b644da1de77587c9332822c54d2cc7
#
_cell.length_a   1.000
_cell.length_b   1.000
_cell.length_c   1.000
_cell.angle_alpha   90.00
_cell.angle_beta   90.00
_cell.angle_gamma   90.00
#
_symmetry.space_group_name_H-M   'P 1'
#
loop_
_entity.id
_entity.type
_entity.pdbx_description
1 polymer ?
#
loop_
_entity_poly.entity_id
_entity_poly.type
_entity_poly.pdbx_seq_one_letter_code
_entity_poly.pdbx_strand_id
1 'polypeptide(L)'
;MRKYLLASISLLTVVTLLAACAPAGEGEADCSDPDVFCVGLVTDVGKIDDKSFNQSTWEGVKQAEKELGAVVQYIETTDSKDYGKNIAQFADAGFDVIVTVGFALGEATLEAGPQYPDVKFIGVDQEQYPGAEVENVVGLIFPEDQSGFLAGALAALMSESGKIGSVCGTDAVPPVWRFGEGYRAGAQYVRPDVEVNIVYHNDVGFDKTFTDPEWGKTTAISMIDKGVDVVFGAGGKTGNGALLGCAEKGVMAIGVDTDQYYTVPEAQSALLTSAMKLLTPGTFDLIKMAMEGNFPQGGNYVGAAGLAPYHDLADRVPAEVDAKVQEIDQAFKDGTLQTGVSPAKPE
;
A
#
# COMPACT_ATOMS: atom_id res chain seq x y z
N MET A 1 -4.28 100.74 -3.81
CA MET A 1 -3.67 99.96 -4.16
C MET A 1 -4.16 98.66 -3.64
N ARG A 2 -4.14 97.62 -4.37
CA ARG A 2 -5.03 96.47 -4.42
C ARG A 2 -4.98 95.55 -3.18
N LYS A 3 -6.14 95.34 -2.58
CA LYS A 3 -6.41 94.35 -1.55
C LYS A 3 -6.61 92.98 -2.22
N TYR A 4 -5.91 91.95 -1.79
CA TYR A 4 -6.19 90.53 -2.18
C TYR A 4 -6.85 89.84 -0.99
N LEU A 5 -8.07 89.41 -1.25
CA LEU A 5 -8.86 88.55 -0.36
C LEU A 5 -8.41 87.07 -0.55
N LEU A 6 -7.97 86.45 0.50
CA LEU A 6 -7.71 85.00 0.49
C LEU A 6 -8.93 84.28 1.02
N ALA A 7 -9.58 83.52 0.12
CA ALA A 7 -10.67 82.61 0.48
C ALA A 7 -10.07 81.25 0.86
N SER A 8 -10.26 80.86 2.11
CA SER A 8 -9.89 79.55 2.63
C SER A 8 -10.96 78.52 2.22
N ILE A 9 -10.60 77.60 1.36
CA ILE A 9 -11.42 76.43 1.02
C ILE A 9 -11.02 75.27 1.97
N SER A 10 -11.91 74.94 2.91
CA SER A 10 -11.75 73.73 3.74
C SER A 10 -12.11 72.51 2.92
N LEU A 11 -11.11 71.70 2.61
CA LEU A 11 -11.26 70.43 1.94
C LEU A 11 -11.56 69.34 3.02
N LEU A 12 -12.83 68.91 3.05
CA LEU A 12 -13.28 67.85 3.93
C LEU A 12 -12.88 66.49 3.32
N THR A 13 -11.80 65.89 3.83
CA THR A 13 -11.31 64.57 3.38
C THR A 13 -12.19 63.49 4.06
N VAL A 14 -13.10 62.88 3.32
CA VAL A 14 -13.82 61.67 3.73
C VAL A 14 -12.86 60.50 3.58
N VAL A 15 -12.32 59.96 4.67
CA VAL A 15 -11.59 58.73 4.72
C VAL A 15 -12.61 57.57 4.73
N THR A 16 -12.85 57.01 3.56
CA THR A 16 -13.55 55.71 3.46
C THR A 16 -12.62 54.60 3.91
N LEU A 17 -12.84 54.04 5.11
CA LEU A 17 -12.25 52.77 5.53
C LEU A 17 -12.82 51.66 4.61
N LEU A 18 -12.04 51.30 3.61
CA LEU A 18 -12.17 50.01 2.95
C LEU A 18 -11.67 48.94 3.93
N ALA A 19 -12.60 48.28 4.63
CA ALA A 19 -12.32 47.02 5.27
C ALA A 19 -11.95 46.03 4.14
N ALA A 20 -10.63 45.85 3.90
CA ALA A 20 -10.12 44.75 3.11
C ALA A 20 -10.45 43.48 3.90
N CYS A 21 -11.44 42.72 3.47
CA CYS A 21 -11.51 41.29 3.78
C CYS A 21 -10.26 40.69 3.12
N ALA A 22 -9.18 40.58 3.90
CA ALA A 22 -8.14 39.61 3.58
C ALA A 22 -8.83 38.24 3.58
N PRO A 23 -8.60 37.38 2.58
CA PRO A 23 -9.00 35.98 2.73
C PRO A 23 -8.33 35.48 4.02
N ALA A 24 -9.13 34.89 4.91
CA ALA A 24 -8.59 34.15 6.04
C ALA A 24 -7.59 33.18 5.42
N GLY A 25 -6.32 33.26 5.81
CA GLY A 25 -5.36 32.21 5.53
C GLY A 25 -6.02 30.90 6.00
N GLU A 26 -5.95 29.87 5.18
CA GLU A 26 -6.29 28.52 5.59
C GLU A 26 -5.42 28.22 6.82
N GLY A 27 -5.98 28.44 8.01
CA GLY A 27 -5.35 27.98 9.26
C GLY A 27 -5.26 26.46 9.15
N GLU A 28 -4.11 25.88 9.50
CA GLU A 28 -4.02 24.43 9.68
C GLU A 28 -5.22 24.01 10.54
N ALA A 29 -5.96 22.99 10.06
CA ALA A 29 -7.11 22.51 10.79
C ALA A 29 -6.65 22.00 12.17
N ASP A 30 -7.38 22.38 13.20
CA ASP A 30 -7.07 22.00 14.58
C ASP A 30 -7.70 20.63 14.87
N CYS A 31 -6.89 19.59 14.88
CA CYS A 31 -7.34 18.22 15.17
C CYS A 31 -7.73 18.00 16.65
N SER A 32 -7.50 18.98 17.54
CA SER A 32 -8.03 18.95 18.89
C SER A 32 -9.48 19.45 18.99
N ASP A 33 -10.03 20.02 17.92
CA ASP A 33 -11.43 20.42 17.82
C ASP A 33 -12.29 19.17 17.56
N PRO A 34 -13.26 18.83 18.46
CA PRO A 34 -14.08 17.63 18.29
C PRO A 34 -15.01 17.64 17.05
N ASP A 35 -15.17 18.77 16.39
CA ASP A 35 -15.94 18.89 15.14
C ASP A 35 -15.06 18.61 13.89
N VAL A 36 -13.75 18.41 14.06
CA VAL A 36 -12.78 18.13 12.99
C VAL A 36 -12.28 16.70 13.10
N PHE A 37 -12.57 15.86 12.09
CA PHE A 37 -12.10 14.47 12.05
C PHE A 37 -10.76 14.38 11.33
N CYS A 38 -9.72 13.92 12.03
CA CYS A 38 -8.35 13.89 11.55
C CYS A 38 -7.80 12.46 11.39
N VAL A 39 -7.09 12.21 10.28
CA VAL A 39 -6.45 10.92 9.99
C VAL A 39 -4.97 11.14 9.69
N GLY A 40 -4.10 10.54 10.51
CA GLY A 40 -2.66 10.50 10.30
C GLY A 40 -2.23 9.18 9.65
N LEU A 41 -1.21 9.21 8.80
CA LEU A 41 -0.56 8.01 8.28
C LEU A 41 0.93 8.04 8.59
N VAL A 42 1.46 6.96 9.14
CA VAL A 42 2.90 6.77 9.39
C VAL A 42 3.37 5.58 8.56
N THR A 43 4.37 5.77 7.68
CA THR A 43 4.98 4.65 6.94
C THR A 43 6.04 3.96 7.79
N ASP A 44 6.32 2.70 7.51
CA ASP A 44 7.61 2.11 7.90
C ASP A 44 8.76 2.78 7.13
N VAL A 45 9.98 2.24 7.23
CA VAL A 45 11.12 2.80 6.47
C VAL A 45 10.87 2.62 4.98
N GLY A 46 10.29 3.64 4.36
CA GLY A 46 9.86 3.64 2.96
C GLY A 46 9.34 5.01 2.53
N LYS A 47 8.89 5.09 1.30
CA LYS A 47 8.34 6.30 0.71
C LYS A 47 6.86 6.14 0.41
N ILE A 48 6.11 7.23 0.58
CA ILE A 48 4.68 7.26 0.28
C ILE A 48 4.39 7.05 -1.21
N ASP A 49 5.36 7.33 -2.08
CA ASP A 49 5.28 7.22 -3.54
C ASP A 49 5.90 5.92 -4.09
N ASP A 50 5.83 4.82 -3.35
CA ASP A 50 6.46 3.54 -3.71
C ASP A 50 5.83 2.83 -4.92
N LYS A 51 4.74 3.37 -5.46
CA LYS A 51 3.96 2.82 -6.59
C LYS A 51 3.27 1.48 -6.28
N SER A 52 3.14 1.14 -5.00
CA SER A 52 2.67 -0.14 -4.51
C SER A 52 1.96 0.03 -3.15
N PHE A 53 2.52 -0.51 -2.08
CA PHE A 53 1.95 -0.70 -0.75
C PHE A 53 1.61 0.60 -0.03
N ASN A 54 2.62 1.48 0.20
CA ASN A 54 2.42 2.74 0.92
C ASN A 54 1.51 3.69 0.13
N GLN A 55 1.74 3.80 -1.18
CA GLN A 55 0.91 4.66 -2.03
C GLN A 55 -0.55 4.23 -2.01
N SER A 56 -0.84 2.93 -2.11
CA SER A 56 -2.22 2.43 -2.14
C SER A 56 -2.94 2.62 -0.80
N THR A 57 -2.22 2.50 0.32
CA THR A 57 -2.78 2.81 1.63
C THR A 57 -3.08 4.31 1.76
N TRP A 58 -2.16 5.18 1.30
CA TRP A 58 -2.36 6.62 1.29
C TRP A 58 -3.53 7.04 0.41
N GLU A 59 -3.76 6.37 -0.74
CA GLU A 59 -4.95 6.63 -1.56
C GLU A 59 -6.25 6.36 -0.79
N GLY A 60 -6.28 5.37 0.10
CA GLY A 60 -7.44 5.12 1.00
C GLY A 60 -7.65 6.26 1.99
N VAL A 61 -6.58 6.81 2.56
CA VAL A 61 -6.64 7.99 3.44
C VAL A 61 -7.11 9.22 2.66
N LYS A 62 -6.60 9.45 1.45
CA LYS A 62 -7.08 10.55 0.58
C LYS A 62 -8.53 10.37 0.13
N GLN A 63 -9.00 9.14 0.01
CA GLN A 63 -10.41 8.90 -0.24
C GLN A 63 -11.26 9.36 0.94
N ALA A 64 -10.81 9.16 2.18
CA ALA A 64 -11.51 9.68 3.36
C ALA A 64 -11.51 11.21 3.40
N GLU A 65 -10.42 11.88 3.02
CA GLU A 65 -10.41 13.35 2.83
C GLU A 65 -11.51 13.79 1.86
N LYS A 66 -11.56 13.15 0.70
CA LYS A 66 -12.48 13.53 -0.38
C LYS A 66 -13.95 13.23 -0.08
N GLU A 67 -14.25 12.08 0.52
CA GLU A 67 -15.61 11.57 0.66
C GLU A 67 -16.20 11.82 2.05
N LEU A 68 -15.36 11.88 3.09
CA LEU A 68 -15.78 12.06 4.47
C LEU A 68 -15.45 13.46 5.02
N GLY A 69 -14.65 14.26 4.28
CA GLY A 69 -14.19 15.57 4.74
C GLY A 69 -13.12 15.49 5.85
N ALA A 70 -12.43 14.37 5.98
CA ALA A 70 -11.36 14.20 6.94
C ALA A 70 -10.16 15.12 6.64
N VAL A 71 -9.50 15.62 7.68
CA VAL A 71 -8.19 16.27 7.55
C VAL A 71 -7.12 15.21 7.56
N VAL A 72 -6.24 15.17 6.55
CA VAL A 72 -5.29 14.07 6.39
C VAL A 72 -3.84 14.57 6.34
N GLN A 73 -2.95 13.85 7.01
CA GLN A 73 -1.52 14.10 6.99
C GLN A 73 -0.75 12.79 7.00
N TYR A 74 0.51 12.80 6.54
CA TYR A 74 1.39 11.63 6.65
C TYR A 74 2.79 12.00 7.13
N ILE A 75 3.47 11.01 7.71
CA ILE A 75 4.88 11.06 8.08
C ILE A 75 5.58 9.87 7.43
N GLU A 76 6.61 10.16 6.61
CA GLU A 76 7.54 9.13 6.13
C GLU A 76 8.61 8.87 7.17
N THR A 77 8.72 7.64 7.64
CA THR A 77 9.78 7.26 8.57
C THR A 77 11.09 6.98 7.83
N THR A 78 12.17 7.54 8.31
CA THR A 78 13.52 7.35 7.75
C THR A 78 14.42 6.46 8.60
N ASP A 79 14.14 6.33 9.90
CA ASP A 79 14.83 5.44 10.83
C ASP A 79 13.77 4.73 11.69
N SER A 80 13.84 3.40 11.78
CA SER A 80 12.88 2.59 12.55
C SER A 80 12.81 2.95 14.05
N LYS A 81 13.84 3.58 14.60
CA LYS A 81 13.84 4.11 15.97
C LYS A 81 12.82 5.24 16.19
N ASP A 82 12.39 5.89 15.12
CA ASP A 82 11.45 7.00 15.19
C ASP A 82 9.97 6.56 15.09
N TYR A 83 9.67 5.26 14.95
CA TYR A 83 8.29 4.76 14.81
C TYR A 83 7.36 5.27 15.91
N GLY A 84 7.66 5.01 17.18
CA GLY A 84 6.85 5.46 18.30
C GLY A 84 6.72 6.99 18.37
N LYS A 85 7.81 7.71 18.08
CA LYS A 85 7.81 9.18 18.04
C LYS A 85 6.90 9.72 16.92
N ASN A 86 6.94 9.11 15.74
CA ASN A 86 6.12 9.54 14.62
C ASN A 86 4.63 9.27 14.86
N ILE A 87 4.29 8.15 15.50
CA ILE A 87 2.93 7.84 15.94
C ILE A 87 2.47 8.88 16.99
N ALA A 88 3.30 9.16 18.00
CA ALA A 88 3.00 10.11 19.07
C ALA A 88 2.75 11.53 18.53
N GLN A 89 3.42 11.96 17.45
CA GLN A 89 3.18 13.28 16.86
C GLN A 89 1.73 13.49 16.44
N PHE A 90 1.08 12.49 15.86
CA PHE A 90 -0.33 12.56 15.48
C PHE A 90 -1.24 12.42 16.71
N ALA A 91 -0.94 11.46 17.59
CA ALA A 91 -1.76 11.21 18.78
C ALA A 91 -1.79 12.43 19.73
N ASP A 92 -0.62 13.04 19.99
CA ASP A 92 -0.50 14.25 20.81
C ASP A 92 -1.14 15.50 20.17
N ALA A 93 -1.25 15.51 18.82
CA ALA A 93 -1.93 16.56 18.08
C ALA A 93 -3.46 16.37 17.99
N GLY A 94 -4.02 15.31 18.60
CA GLY A 94 -5.46 15.07 18.66
C GLY A 94 -6.06 14.40 17.43
N PHE A 95 -5.27 13.65 16.65
CA PHE A 95 -5.81 12.89 15.52
C PHE A 95 -6.70 11.74 16.02
N ASP A 96 -7.84 11.54 15.34
CA ASP A 96 -8.83 10.50 15.68
C ASP A 96 -8.40 9.11 15.23
N VAL A 97 -7.76 9.03 14.05
CA VAL A 97 -7.28 7.78 13.45
C VAL A 97 -5.82 7.91 13.05
N ILE A 98 -5.03 6.88 13.38
CA ILE A 98 -3.65 6.76 12.92
C ILE A 98 -3.50 5.44 12.17
N VAL A 99 -3.17 5.55 10.87
CA VAL A 99 -2.85 4.42 10.00
C VAL A 99 -1.35 4.18 10.05
N THR A 100 -0.94 3.05 10.60
CA THR A 100 0.47 2.63 10.66
C THR A 100 0.73 1.58 9.59
N VAL A 101 1.60 1.90 8.62
CA VAL A 101 1.73 1.12 7.38
C VAL A 101 2.99 0.29 7.41
N GLY A 102 2.83 -1.04 7.44
CA GLY A 102 3.90 -2.01 7.34
C GLY A 102 4.11 -2.83 8.61
N PHE A 103 4.51 -4.10 8.40
CA PHE A 103 4.77 -5.08 9.45
C PHE A 103 5.74 -4.58 10.53
N ALA A 104 6.77 -3.82 10.12
CA ALA A 104 7.81 -3.34 11.03
C ALA A 104 7.31 -2.33 12.08
N LEU A 105 6.18 -1.66 11.85
CA LEU A 105 5.54 -0.75 12.81
C LEU A 105 4.68 -1.48 13.85
N GLY A 106 4.43 -2.78 13.70
CA GLY A 106 3.45 -3.52 14.51
C GLY A 106 3.68 -3.39 16.01
N GLU A 107 4.91 -3.55 16.50
CA GLU A 107 5.25 -3.39 17.92
C GLU A 107 4.93 -1.98 18.41
N ALA A 108 5.40 -0.95 17.69
CA ALA A 108 5.16 0.45 18.07
C ALA A 108 3.66 0.82 18.06
N THR A 109 2.88 0.23 17.13
CA THR A 109 1.42 0.42 17.07
C THR A 109 0.73 -0.18 18.29
N LEU A 110 1.09 -1.43 18.66
CA LEU A 110 0.53 -2.12 19.82
C LEU A 110 0.92 -1.42 21.15
N GLU A 111 2.12 -0.84 21.22
CA GLU A 111 2.56 -0.04 22.36
C GLU A 111 1.82 1.30 22.48
N ALA A 112 1.50 1.93 21.34
CA ALA A 112 0.77 3.20 21.31
C ALA A 112 -0.71 3.03 21.71
N GLY A 113 -1.35 1.92 21.33
CA GLY A 113 -2.77 1.68 21.59
C GLY A 113 -3.20 1.99 23.04
N PRO A 114 -2.63 1.35 24.06
CA PRO A 114 -3.01 1.62 25.45
C PRO A 114 -2.56 2.99 25.98
N GLN A 115 -1.59 3.67 25.35
CA GLN A 115 -1.16 5.01 25.71
C GLN A 115 -2.14 6.09 25.21
N TYR A 116 -2.83 5.81 24.10
CA TYR A 116 -3.78 6.72 23.44
C TYR A 116 -5.14 6.03 23.25
N PRO A 117 -5.91 5.76 24.33
CA PRO A 117 -7.11 4.92 24.28
C PRO A 117 -8.25 5.50 23.43
N ASP A 118 -8.27 6.80 23.21
CA ASP A 118 -9.29 7.49 22.41
C ASP A 118 -8.97 7.44 20.90
N VAL A 119 -7.70 7.25 20.53
CA VAL A 119 -7.25 7.14 19.13
C VAL A 119 -7.54 5.75 18.57
N LYS A 120 -7.99 5.67 17.32
CA LYS A 120 -8.16 4.41 16.60
C LYS A 120 -6.94 4.13 15.72
N PHE A 121 -6.33 2.97 15.88
CA PHE A 121 -5.15 2.56 15.13
C PHE A 121 -5.51 1.51 14.08
N ILE A 122 -5.10 1.76 12.83
CA ILE A 122 -5.22 0.81 11.72
C ILE A 122 -3.81 0.33 11.38
N GLY A 123 -3.46 -0.89 11.79
CA GLY A 123 -2.17 -1.49 11.53
C GLY A 123 -2.18 -2.29 10.23
N VAL A 124 -1.63 -1.74 9.14
CA VAL A 124 -1.62 -2.41 7.83
C VAL A 124 -0.50 -3.46 7.77
N ASP A 125 -0.86 -4.69 7.44
CA ASP A 125 0.00 -5.90 7.55
C ASP A 125 0.47 -6.19 9.00
N GLN A 126 -0.32 -5.78 9.99
CA GLN A 126 -0.03 -5.98 11.42
C GLN A 126 -1.08 -6.88 12.06
N GLU A 127 -0.91 -8.19 11.87
CA GLU A 127 -1.83 -9.20 12.39
C GLU A 127 -1.84 -9.20 13.93
N GLN A 128 -3.02 -9.12 14.54
CA GLN A 128 -3.20 -9.32 15.97
C GLN A 128 -3.60 -10.77 16.24
N TYR A 129 -2.88 -11.39 17.17
CA TYR A 129 -3.09 -12.79 17.55
C TYR A 129 -4.09 -12.92 18.70
N PRO A 130 -4.91 -14.00 18.72
CA PRO A 130 -5.87 -14.23 19.78
C PRO A 130 -5.24 -14.20 21.17
N GLY A 131 -5.81 -13.36 22.06
CA GLY A 131 -5.35 -13.17 23.44
C GLY A 131 -4.25 -12.13 23.62
N ALA A 132 -3.83 -11.46 22.53
CA ALA A 132 -2.88 -10.34 22.53
C ALA A 132 -3.46 -9.08 21.85
N GLU A 133 -4.78 -9.06 21.62
CA GLU A 133 -5.46 -7.94 20.97
C GLU A 133 -5.47 -6.70 21.85
N VAL A 134 -5.27 -5.55 21.21
CA VAL A 134 -5.41 -4.21 21.82
C VAL A 134 -6.70 -3.58 21.33
N GLU A 135 -7.58 -3.16 22.23
CA GLU A 135 -8.98 -2.80 21.96
C GLU A 135 -9.15 -1.73 20.87
N ASN A 136 -8.29 -0.72 20.84
CA ASN A 136 -8.35 0.38 19.86
C ASN A 136 -7.40 0.22 18.68
N VAL A 137 -6.83 -0.98 18.47
CA VAL A 137 -5.96 -1.33 17.35
C VAL A 137 -6.63 -2.40 16.50
N VAL A 138 -6.71 -2.21 15.19
CA VAL A 138 -7.20 -3.20 14.23
C VAL A 138 -6.12 -3.50 13.20
N GLY A 139 -5.75 -4.77 13.05
CA GLY A 139 -4.89 -5.22 11.98
C GLY A 139 -5.66 -5.28 10.66
N LEU A 140 -5.24 -4.53 9.65
CA LEU A 140 -5.73 -4.68 8.28
C LEU A 140 -4.82 -5.70 7.58
N ILE A 141 -5.32 -6.91 7.41
CA ILE A 141 -4.59 -8.05 6.84
C ILE A 141 -5.24 -8.56 5.56
N PHE A 142 -4.51 -9.32 4.77
CA PHE A 142 -4.98 -9.80 3.47
C PHE A 142 -4.60 -11.28 3.24
N PRO A 143 -5.32 -12.01 2.37
CA PRO A 143 -4.94 -13.35 1.96
C PRO A 143 -3.90 -13.31 0.81
N GLU A 144 -2.67 -12.87 1.11
CA GLU A 144 -1.59 -12.73 0.13
C GLU A 144 -1.20 -14.08 -0.50
N ASP A 145 -1.33 -15.16 0.25
CA ASP A 145 -1.10 -16.51 -0.24
C ASP A 145 -2.06 -16.88 -1.37
N GLN A 146 -3.34 -16.45 -1.29
CA GLN A 146 -4.32 -16.68 -2.36
C GLN A 146 -4.03 -15.83 -3.60
N SER A 147 -3.72 -14.54 -3.42
CA SER A 147 -3.34 -13.65 -4.53
C SER A 147 -2.05 -14.11 -5.20
N GLY A 148 -1.04 -14.51 -4.39
CA GLY A 148 0.19 -15.13 -4.88
C GLY A 148 -0.07 -16.42 -5.63
N PHE A 149 -0.97 -17.27 -5.14
CA PHE A 149 -1.34 -18.54 -5.78
C PHE A 149 -1.97 -18.32 -7.16
N LEU A 150 -2.90 -17.37 -7.28
CA LEU A 150 -3.50 -16.99 -8.56
C LEU A 150 -2.43 -16.48 -9.56
N ALA A 151 -1.52 -15.63 -9.07
CA ALA A 151 -0.42 -15.12 -9.89
C ALA A 151 0.53 -16.24 -10.35
N GLY A 152 0.85 -17.19 -9.47
CA GLY A 152 1.70 -18.33 -9.79
C GLY A 152 1.04 -19.29 -10.77
N ALA A 153 -0.25 -19.57 -10.59
CA ALA A 153 -1.03 -20.38 -11.54
C ALA A 153 -1.04 -19.74 -12.94
N LEU A 154 -1.34 -18.44 -13.00
CA LEU A 154 -1.31 -17.70 -14.28
C LEU A 154 0.09 -17.74 -14.89
N ALA A 155 1.14 -17.45 -14.12
CA ALA A 155 2.52 -17.46 -14.61
C ALA A 155 2.91 -18.81 -15.20
N ALA A 156 2.61 -19.91 -14.51
CA ALA A 156 2.94 -21.26 -14.98
C ALA A 156 2.19 -21.67 -16.25
N LEU A 157 0.93 -21.25 -16.38
CA LEU A 157 0.11 -21.50 -17.57
C LEU A 157 0.55 -20.66 -18.76
N MET A 158 1.10 -19.45 -18.53
CA MET A 158 1.58 -18.54 -19.57
C MET A 158 3.05 -18.79 -19.97
N SER A 159 3.83 -19.46 -19.13
CA SER A 159 5.24 -19.73 -19.37
C SER A 159 5.44 -20.75 -20.49
N GLU A 160 6.20 -20.36 -21.52
CA GLU A 160 6.62 -21.24 -22.61
C GLU A 160 7.84 -22.09 -22.20
N SER A 161 8.76 -21.50 -21.42
CA SER A 161 10.00 -22.16 -21.00
C SER A 161 9.80 -23.20 -19.88
N GLY A 162 8.70 -23.12 -19.15
CA GLY A 162 8.49 -23.87 -17.90
C GLY A 162 9.30 -23.37 -16.73
N LYS A 163 9.89 -22.16 -16.84
CA LYS A 163 10.68 -21.51 -15.78
C LYS A 163 10.08 -20.15 -15.47
N ILE A 164 9.69 -19.97 -14.21
CA ILE A 164 9.14 -18.71 -13.71
C ILE A 164 9.94 -18.23 -12.51
N GLY A 165 9.91 -16.92 -12.26
CA GLY A 165 10.67 -16.31 -11.18
C GLY A 165 9.85 -15.38 -10.30
N SER A 166 10.38 -15.08 -9.11
CA SER A 166 9.88 -14.01 -8.27
C SER A 166 11.04 -13.26 -7.62
N VAL A 167 10.97 -11.93 -7.63
CA VAL A 167 11.88 -11.03 -6.92
C VAL A 167 11.08 -10.40 -5.80
N CYS A 168 11.42 -10.76 -4.57
CA CYS A 168 10.68 -10.37 -3.39
C CYS A 168 11.52 -9.46 -2.47
N GLY A 169 10.84 -8.76 -1.57
CA GLY A 169 11.47 -8.10 -0.44
C GLY A 169 12.17 -9.11 0.47
N THR A 170 11.73 -9.28 1.71
CA THR A 170 12.31 -10.28 2.61
C THR A 170 11.29 -11.32 3.06
N ASP A 171 11.71 -12.56 3.20
CA ASP A 171 10.89 -13.65 3.75
C ASP A 171 10.70 -13.58 5.28
N ALA A 172 11.36 -12.63 5.94
CA ALA A 172 11.13 -12.31 7.34
C ALA A 172 9.80 -11.55 7.56
N VAL A 173 9.21 -10.99 6.51
CA VAL A 173 7.90 -10.31 6.54
C VAL A 173 6.83 -11.32 6.10
N PRO A 174 5.91 -11.73 7.00
CA PRO A 174 4.92 -12.77 6.71
C PRO A 174 4.08 -12.53 5.45
N PRO A 175 3.55 -11.32 5.15
CA PRO A 175 2.88 -11.04 3.89
C PRO A 175 3.73 -11.32 2.64
N VAL A 176 5.02 -10.97 2.66
CA VAL A 176 5.93 -11.20 1.52
C VAL A 176 6.22 -12.71 1.35
N TRP A 177 6.39 -13.42 2.46
CA TRP A 177 6.50 -14.88 2.47
C TRP A 177 5.24 -15.52 1.85
N ARG A 178 4.04 -15.09 2.29
CA ARG A 178 2.77 -15.61 1.77
C ARG A 178 2.60 -15.36 0.27
N PHE A 179 2.97 -14.19 -0.24
CA PHE A 179 3.00 -13.94 -1.68
C PHE A 179 3.94 -14.88 -2.43
N GLY A 180 5.17 -15.02 -1.97
CA GLY A 180 6.19 -15.85 -2.62
C GLY A 180 5.81 -17.32 -2.63
N GLU A 181 5.45 -17.88 -1.49
CA GLU A 181 5.09 -19.30 -1.40
C GLU A 181 3.70 -19.60 -1.98
N GLY A 182 2.77 -18.64 -1.93
CA GLY A 182 1.53 -18.70 -2.71
C GLY A 182 1.81 -18.82 -4.20
N TYR A 183 2.70 -17.99 -4.73
CA TYR A 183 3.13 -18.04 -6.12
C TYR A 183 3.70 -19.40 -6.51
N ARG A 184 4.56 -19.98 -5.67
CA ARG A 184 5.09 -21.33 -5.85
C ARG A 184 3.99 -22.39 -5.84
N ALA A 185 3.12 -22.35 -4.83
CA ALA A 185 2.05 -23.32 -4.65
C ALA A 185 1.06 -23.31 -5.83
N GLY A 186 0.64 -22.11 -6.26
CA GLY A 186 -0.26 -21.96 -7.40
C GLY A 186 0.33 -22.43 -8.72
N ALA A 187 1.60 -22.12 -8.96
CA ALA A 187 2.33 -22.58 -10.13
C ALA A 187 2.37 -24.13 -10.20
N GLN A 188 2.78 -24.77 -9.10
CA GLN A 188 2.88 -26.22 -9.01
C GLN A 188 1.51 -26.92 -9.01
N TYR A 189 0.45 -26.26 -8.57
CA TYR A 189 -0.92 -26.78 -8.62
C TYR A 189 -1.39 -27.00 -10.05
N VAL A 190 -1.08 -26.08 -10.97
CA VAL A 190 -1.51 -26.18 -12.37
C VAL A 190 -0.46 -26.85 -13.27
N ARG A 191 0.82 -26.77 -12.90
CA ARG A 191 1.96 -27.32 -13.67
C ARG A 191 3.02 -27.88 -12.72
N PRO A 192 2.88 -29.16 -12.30
CA PRO A 192 3.75 -29.77 -11.27
C PRO A 192 5.24 -29.81 -11.60
N ASP A 193 5.62 -29.74 -12.88
CA ASP A 193 6.99 -29.77 -13.39
C ASP A 193 7.60 -28.37 -13.62
N VAL A 194 6.85 -27.29 -13.31
CA VAL A 194 7.36 -25.92 -13.48
C VAL A 194 8.53 -25.63 -12.53
N GLU A 195 9.59 -25.03 -13.05
CA GLU A 195 10.71 -24.54 -12.23
C GLU A 195 10.37 -23.15 -11.69
N VAL A 196 10.27 -23.04 -10.36
CA VAL A 196 9.94 -21.77 -9.68
C VAL A 196 11.16 -21.27 -8.89
N ASN A 197 11.72 -20.14 -9.33
CA ASN A 197 12.87 -19.49 -8.70
C ASN A 197 12.43 -18.24 -7.95
N ILE A 198 12.36 -18.30 -6.62
CA ILE A 198 12.05 -17.15 -5.77
C ILE A 198 13.33 -16.64 -5.12
N VAL A 199 13.60 -15.35 -5.24
CA VAL A 199 14.76 -14.68 -4.62
C VAL A 199 14.26 -13.55 -3.73
N TYR A 200 14.66 -13.63 -2.45
CA TYR A 200 14.40 -12.62 -1.44
C TYR A 200 15.62 -11.74 -1.22
N HIS A 201 15.38 -10.44 -1.04
CA HIS A 201 16.46 -9.47 -0.75
C HIS A 201 16.83 -9.45 0.74
N ASN A 202 17.35 -10.58 1.20
CA ASN A 202 17.67 -10.83 2.61
C ASN A 202 19.07 -10.37 3.04
N ASP A 203 19.96 -10.06 2.08
CA ASP A 203 21.39 -9.79 2.36
C ASP A 203 21.67 -8.32 2.75
N VAL A 204 20.62 -7.54 2.98
CA VAL A 204 20.69 -6.11 3.31
C VAL A 204 19.88 -5.81 4.57
N GLY A 205 20.10 -4.62 5.14
CA GLY A 205 19.24 -4.13 6.22
C GLY A 205 17.80 -3.88 5.74
N PHE A 206 16.86 -3.96 6.66
CA PHE A 206 15.42 -3.83 6.39
C PHE A 206 15.07 -2.52 5.65
N ASP A 207 15.85 -1.46 5.89
CA ASP A 207 15.76 -0.16 5.25
C ASP A 207 15.98 -0.19 3.72
N LYS A 208 16.68 -1.23 3.21
CA LYS A 208 16.96 -1.40 1.79
C LYS A 208 16.13 -2.46 1.10
N THR A 209 15.63 -3.42 1.84
CA THR A 209 14.90 -4.58 1.32
C THR A 209 13.80 -4.20 0.33
N PHE A 210 13.08 -3.10 0.57
CA PHE A 210 11.95 -2.64 -0.26
C PHE A 210 12.28 -1.39 -1.09
N THR A 211 13.51 -0.87 -1.02
CA THR A 211 13.89 0.43 -1.61
C THR A 211 15.05 0.35 -2.61
N ASP A 212 15.37 -0.84 -3.10
CA ASP A 212 16.52 -1.11 -4.00
C ASP A 212 16.07 -1.59 -5.41
N PRO A 213 15.58 -0.69 -6.27
CA PRO A 213 15.11 -1.06 -7.61
C PRO A 213 16.24 -1.58 -8.53
N GLU A 214 17.49 -1.16 -8.33
CA GLU A 214 18.61 -1.63 -9.15
C GLU A 214 18.92 -3.11 -8.86
N TRP A 215 18.90 -3.51 -7.59
CA TRP A 215 19.03 -4.92 -7.23
C TRP A 215 17.86 -5.74 -7.78
N GLY A 216 16.63 -5.24 -7.65
CA GLY A 216 15.43 -5.89 -8.19
C GLY A 216 15.54 -6.12 -9.70
N LYS A 217 15.95 -5.09 -10.45
CA LYS A 217 16.14 -5.14 -11.89
C LYS A 217 17.23 -6.14 -12.30
N THR A 218 18.40 -6.07 -11.67
CA THR A 218 19.52 -6.95 -12.01
C THR A 218 19.22 -8.40 -11.67
N THR A 219 18.51 -8.67 -10.58
CA THR A 219 18.06 -10.00 -10.18
C THR A 219 17.08 -10.58 -11.21
N ALA A 220 16.06 -9.82 -11.62
CA ALA A 220 15.12 -10.26 -12.64
C ALA A 220 15.85 -10.55 -13.98
N ILE A 221 16.72 -9.66 -14.44
CA ILE A 221 17.52 -9.87 -15.65
C ILE A 221 18.38 -11.14 -15.55
N SER A 222 19.00 -11.40 -14.39
CA SER A 222 19.77 -12.63 -14.16
C SER A 222 18.92 -13.90 -14.24
N MET A 223 17.65 -13.85 -13.79
CA MET A 223 16.70 -14.97 -13.95
C MET A 223 16.32 -15.16 -15.42
N ILE A 224 16.02 -14.08 -16.13
CA ILE A 224 15.64 -14.08 -17.55
C ILE A 224 16.77 -14.64 -18.41
N ASP A 225 18.02 -14.25 -18.15
CA ASP A 225 19.20 -14.76 -18.85
C ASP A 225 19.42 -16.27 -18.63
N LYS A 226 18.78 -16.87 -17.57
CA LYS A 226 18.74 -18.33 -17.30
C LYS A 226 17.48 -19.01 -17.83
N GLY A 227 16.65 -18.29 -18.59
CA GLY A 227 15.50 -18.81 -19.29
C GLY A 227 14.16 -18.64 -18.57
N VAL A 228 14.09 -17.84 -17.50
CA VAL A 228 12.80 -17.41 -16.89
C VAL A 228 12.08 -16.48 -17.88
N ASP A 229 10.79 -16.71 -18.10
CA ASP A 229 9.96 -15.94 -19.04
C ASP A 229 8.74 -15.25 -18.43
N VAL A 230 8.49 -15.47 -17.13
CA VAL A 230 7.51 -14.70 -16.33
C VAL A 230 8.12 -14.41 -14.97
N VAL A 231 8.13 -13.15 -14.53
CA VAL A 231 8.67 -12.73 -13.21
C VAL A 231 7.64 -11.96 -12.41
N PHE A 232 7.43 -12.39 -11.17
CA PHE A 232 6.63 -11.69 -10.17
C PHE A 232 7.51 -10.76 -9.35
N GLY A 233 7.15 -9.48 -9.26
CA GLY A 233 7.87 -8.46 -8.48
C GLY A 233 7.11 -8.11 -7.20
N ALA A 234 7.48 -8.68 -6.04
CA ALA A 234 6.79 -8.49 -4.77
C ALA A 234 7.70 -7.86 -3.70
N GLY A 235 7.82 -6.53 -3.69
CA GLY A 235 8.69 -5.87 -2.73
C GLY A 235 8.86 -4.36 -2.93
N GLY A 236 7.78 -3.60 -3.03
CA GLY A 236 7.83 -2.15 -3.16
C GLY A 236 8.71 -1.69 -4.35
N LYS A 237 9.58 -0.70 -4.13
CA LYS A 237 10.49 -0.20 -5.19
C LYS A 237 11.46 -1.28 -5.70
N THR A 238 11.86 -2.23 -4.87
CA THR A 238 12.68 -3.39 -5.28
C THR A 238 11.92 -4.26 -6.28
N GLY A 239 10.64 -4.57 -6.01
CA GLY A 239 9.76 -5.27 -6.93
C GLY A 239 9.54 -4.49 -8.24
N ASN A 240 9.35 -3.17 -8.16
CA ASN A 240 9.22 -2.30 -9.35
C ASN A 240 10.45 -2.42 -10.27
N GLY A 241 11.65 -2.51 -9.68
CA GLY A 241 12.86 -2.76 -10.44
C GLY A 241 12.80 -4.03 -11.26
N ALA A 242 12.27 -5.12 -10.70
CA ALA A 242 12.08 -6.38 -11.44
C ALA A 242 11.12 -6.23 -12.63
N LEU A 243 10.00 -5.49 -12.45
CA LEU A 243 9.06 -5.19 -13.54
C LEU A 243 9.74 -4.43 -14.67
N LEU A 244 10.58 -3.44 -14.36
CA LEU A 244 11.37 -2.69 -15.36
C LEU A 244 12.38 -3.58 -16.06
N GLY A 245 13.01 -4.52 -15.35
CA GLY A 245 13.90 -5.53 -15.94
C GLY A 245 13.18 -6.42 -16.96
N CYS A 246 11.96 -6.85 -16.66
CA CYS A 246 11.11 -7.62 -17.56
C CYS A 246 10.73 -6.80 -18.81
N ALA A 247 10.32 -5.55 -18.64
CA ALA A 247 9.98 -4.67 -19.76
C ALA A 247 11.19 -4.45 -20.70
N GLU A 248 12.39 -4.25 -20.13
CA GLU A 248 13.62 -4.12 -20.91
C GLU A 248 13.95 -5.38 -21.71
N LYS A 249 13.70 -6.56 -21.15
CA LYS A 249 13.98 -7.85 -21.80
C LYS A 249 12.83 -8.38 -22.65
N GLY A 250 11.66 -7.74 -22.61
CA GLY A 250 10.47 -8.14 -23.38
C GLY A 250 9.84 -9.45 -22.89
N VAL A 251 9.97 -9.78 -21.59
CA VAL A 251 9.31 -10.93 -20.95
C VAL A 251 8.15 -10.47 -20.07
N MET A 252 7.26 -11.41 -19.73
CA MET A 252 6.09 -11.08 -18.93
C MET A 252 6.44 -10.79 -17.46
N ALA A 253 5.74 -9.82 -16.89
CA ALA A 253 5.85 -9.43 -15.49
C ALA A 253 4.50 -9.52 -14.76
N ILE A 254 4.54 -9.79 -13.47
CA ILE A 254 3.39 -9.68 -12.58
C ILE A 254 3.73 -8.68 -11.48
N GLY A 255 2.88 -7.69 -11.28
CA GLY A 255 3.00 -6.68 -10.23
C GLY A 255 2.40 -7.12 -8.90
N VAL A 256 2.44 -6.25 -7.88
CA VAL A 256 2.00 -6.56 -6.51
C VAL A 256 1.21 -5.41 -5.88
N ASP A 257 0.42 -5.72 -4.86
CA ASP A 257 -0.36 -4.84 -3.98
C ASP A 257 -1.49 -4.08 -4.67
N THR A 258 -1.21 -3.39 -5.75
CA THR A 258 -2.15 -2.57 -6.53
C THR A 258 -2.09 -2.94 -8.00
N ASP A 259 -2.99 -2.37 -8.80
CA ASP A 259 -2.91 -2.48 -10.26
C ASP A 259 -1.72 -1.65 -10.78
N GLN A 260 -0.54 -2.28 -10.86
CA GLN A 260 0.70 -1.60 -11.25
C GLN A 260 0.76 -1.22 -12.73
N TYR A 261 -0.21 -1.61 -13.53
CA TYR A 261 -0.39 -1.06 -14.87
C TYR A 261 -0.52 0.46 -14.84
N TYR A 262 -1.21 1.01 -13.83
CA TYR A 262 -1.39 2.46 -13.69
C TYR A 262 -0.26 3.14 -12.90
N THR A 263 0.36 2.46 -11.95
CA THR A 263 1.35 3.07 -11.07
C THR A 263 2.79 2.93 -11.55
N VAL A 264 3.07 1.95 -12.44
CA VAL A 264 4.39 1.72 -13.06
C VAL A 264 4.26 1.71 -14.58
N PRO A 265 3.93 2.86 -15.21
CA PRO A 265 3.64 2.94 -16.65
C PRO A 265 4.81 2.50 -17.54
N GLU A 266 6.04 2.57 -17.04
CA GLU A 266 7.24 2.13 -17.75
C GLU A 266 7.28 0.60 -17.93
N ALA A 267 6.53 -0.16 -17.14
CA ALA A 267 6.44 -1.62 -17.22
C ALA A 267 5.18 -2.12 -17.92
N GLN A 268 4.25 -1.27 -18.34
CA GLN A 268 2.94 -1.65 -18.93
C GLN A 268 3.06 -2.71 -20.03
N SER A 269 4.03 -2.56 -20.93
CA SER A 269 4.23 -3.50 -22.06
C SER A 269 4.56 -4.93 -21.63
N ALA A 270 5.03 -5.12 -20.40
CA ALA A 270 5.38 -6.41 -19.81
C ALA A 270 4.34 -6.93 -18.83
N LEU A 271 3.52 -6.02 -18.23
CA LEU A 271 2.61 -6.36 -17.15
C LEU A 271 1.44 -7.23 -17.62
N LEU A 272 1.51 -8.51 -17.26
CA LEU A 272 0.44 -9.47 -17.49
C LEU A 272 -0.76 -9.22 -16.54
N THR A 273 -0.47 -8.95 -15.28
CA THR A 273 -1.43 -8.62 -14.20
C THR A 273 -0.67 -8.10 -12.98
N SER A 274 -1.39 -7.85 -11.88
CA SER A 274 -0.81 -7.63 -10.56
C SER A 274 -1.53 -8.50 -9.51
N ALA A 275 -0.77 -9.13 -8.62
CA ALA A 275 -1.29 -9.80 -7.43
C ALA A 275 -1.66 -8.76 -6.38
N MET A 276 -2.93 -8.43 -6.27
CA MET A 276 -3.41 -7.29 -5.49
C MET A 276 -3.75 -7.63 -4.05
N LYS A 277 -3.48 -6.68 -3.16
CA LYS A 277 -4.18 -6.44 -1.89
C LYS A 277 -5.03 -5.19 -2.07
N LEU A 278 -6.31 -5.24 -1.74
CA LEU A 278 -7.18 -4.07 -1.89
C LEU A 278 -6.99 -3.10 -0.72
N LEU A 279 -5.78 -2.53 -0.61
CA LEU A 279 -5.35 -1.63 0.45
C LEU A 279 -6.20 -0.37 0.54
N THR A 280 -6.44 0.29 -0.60
CA THR A 280 -7.23 1.52 -0.69
C THR A 280 -8.63 1.36 -0.09
N PRO A 281 -9.48 0.40 -0.54
CA PRO A 281 -10.80 0.23 0.06
C PRO A 281 -10.74 -0.26 1.51
N GLY A 282 -9.84 -1.17 1.87
CA GLY A 282 -9.72 -1.66 3.25
C GLY A 282 -9.36 -0.55 4.24
N THR A 283 -8.43 0.33 3.87
CA THR A 283 -8.05 1.50 4.68
C THR A 283 -9.22 2.48 4.80
N PHE A 284 -9.86 2.81 3.68
CA PHE A 284 -11.01 3.72 3.66
C PHE A 284 -12.17 3.20 4.51
N ASP A 285 -12.51 1.90 4.39
CA ASP A 285 -13.60 1.28 5.14
C ASP A 285 -13.36 1.37 6.66
N LEU A 286 -12.15 1.09 7.12
CA LEU A 286 -11.81 1.19 8.55
C LEU A 286 -11.83 2.63 9.06
N ILE A 287 -11.35 3.61 8.27
CA ILE A 287 -11.45 5.03 8.60
C ILE A 287 -12.92 5.46 8.71
N LYS A 288 -13.75 5.05 7.75
CA LYS A 288 -15.18 5.31 7.76
C LYS A 288 -15.86 4.70 8.98
N MET A 289 -15.54 3.45 9.33
CA MET A 289 -16.05 2.80 10.53
C MET A 289 -15.67 3.55 11.80
N ALA A 290 -14.45 4.12 11.87
CA ALA A 290 -14.02 4.93 13.00
C ALA A 290 -14.85 6.21 13.11
N MET A 291 -15.04 6.94 12.02
CA MET A 291 -15.85 8.15 11.97
C MET A 291 -17.32 7.90 12.32
N GLU A 292 -17.89 6.77 11.93
CA GLU A 292 -19.27 6.35 12.21
C GLU A 292 -19.45 5.74 13.61
N GLY A 293 -18.38 5.58 14.40
CA GLY A 293 -18.41 4.97 15.74
C GLY A 293 -18.58 3.45 15.74
N ASN A 294 -18.32 2.80 14.62
CA ASN A 294 -18.44 1.35 14.40
C ASN A 294 -17.08 0.65 14.28
N PHE A 295 -15.99 1.31 14.69
CA PHE A 295 -14.65 0.73 14.61
C PHE A 295 -14.58 -0.57 15.42
N PRO A 296 -13.99 -1.65 14.86
CA PRO A 296 -13.87 -2.91 15.58
C PRO A 296 -13.06 -2.76 16.88
N GLN A 297 -13.37 -3.56 17.89
CA GLN A 297 -12.68 -3.56 19.17
C GLN A 297 -11.56 -4.60 19.17
N GLY A 298 -10.43 -4.24 18.60
CA GLY A 298 -9.28 -5.14 18.43
C GLY A 298 -9.44 -6.15 17.30
N GLY A 299 -8.49 -7.06 17.22
CA GLY A 299 -8.46 -8.15 16.22
C GLY A 299 -8.10 -7.68 14.82
N ASN A 300 -8.57 -8.44 13.81
CA ASN A 300 -8.19 -8.22 12.43
C ASN A 300 -9.39 -7.96 11.52
N TYR A 301 -9.23 -7.01 10.61
CA TYR A 301 -10.09 -6.82 9.45
C TYR A 301 -9.41 -7.45 8.23
N VAL A 302 -10.06 -8.44 7.60
CA VAL A 302 -9.51 -9.12 6.43
C VAL A 302 -9.97 -8.39 5.18
N GLY A 303 -9.05 -7.71 4.54
CA GLY A 303 -9.29 -7.05 3.26
C GLY A 303 -9.33 -8.05 2.10
N ALA A 304 -9.85 -7.61 0.96
CA ALA A 304 -9.91 -8.43 -0.23
C ALA A 304 -8.56 -8.47 -0.98
N ALA A 305 -8.34 -9.57 -1.71
CA ALA A 305 -7.18 -9.77 -2.58
C ALA A 305 -7.63 -10.41 -3.91
N GLY A 306 -6.74 -10.47 -4.90
CA GLY A 306 -7.05 -11.07 -6.20
C GLY A 306 -6.05 -10.66 -7.27
N LEU A 307 -6.44 -10.74 -8.54
CA LEU A 307 -5.62 -10.27 -9.67
C LEU A 307 -6.22 -9.01 -10.31
N ALA A 308 -5.34 -8.14 -10.80
CA ALA A 308 -5.71 -7.04 -11.68
C ALA A 308 -6.13 -7.55 -13.07
N PRO A 309 -6.85 -6.74 -13.87
CA PRO A 309 -7.08 -7.05 -15.29
C PRO A 309 -5.77 -7.24 -16.07
N TYR A 310 -5.85 -7.97 -17.18
CA TYR A 310 -4.68 -8.23 -18.06
C TYR A 310 -4.33 -7.06 -18.97
N HIS A 311 -5.13 -6.01 -19.00
CA HIS A 311 -4.93 -4.77 -19.79
C HIS A 311 -4.47 -5.03 -21.23
N ASP A 312 -3.35 -4.45 -21.63
CA ASP A 312 -2.81 -4.56 -23.01
C ASP A 312 -2.37 -5.98 -23.39
N LEU A 313 -2.21 -6.88 -22.42
CA LEU A 313 -1.87 -8.27 -22.65
C LEU A 313 -3.09 -9.21 -22.66
N ALA A 314 -4.32 -8.68 -22.52
CA ALA A 314 -5.54 -9.49 -22.47
C ALA A 314 -5.68 -10.44 -23.68
N ASP A 315 -5.39 -9.96 -24.89
CA ASP A 315 -5.46 -10.76 -26.11
C ASP A 315 -4.39 -11.88 -26.20
N ARG A 316 -3.37 -11.82 -25.32
CA ARG A 316 -2.32 -12.84 -25.22
C ARG A 316 -2.66 -13.96 -24.24
N VAL A 317 -3.65 -13.76 -23.37
CA VAL A 317 -4.08 -14.77 -22.40
C VAL A 317 -5.13 -15.68 -23.07
N PRO A 318 -4.83 -16.98 -23.28
CA PRO A 318 -5.81 -17.90 -23.83
C PRO A 318 -7.04 -18.02 -22.93
N ALA A 319 -8.22 -18.17 -23.56
CA ALA A 319 -9.48 -18.25 -22.82
C ALA A 319 -9.52 -19.41 -21.79
N GLU A 320 -8.86 -20.52 -22.09
CA GLU A 320 -8.73 -21.65 -21.18
C GLU A 320 -7.82 -21.34 -19.98
N VAL A 321 -6.81 -20.49 -20.14
CA VAL A 321 -5.95 -20.03 -19.05
C VAL A 321 -6.74 -19.13 -18.12
N ASP A 322 -7.43 -18.12 -18.66
CA ASP A 322 -8.29 -17.22 -17.89
C ASP A 322 -9.39 -18.00 -17.14
N ALA A 323 -10.09 -18.92 -17.82
CA ALA A 323 -11.10 -19.76 -17.20
C ALA A 323 -10.54 -20.59 -16.03
N LYS A 324 -9.30 -21.11 -16.14
CA LYS A 324 -8.65 -21.85 -15.05
C LYS A 324 -8.30 -20.98 -13.88
N VAL A 325 -7.81 -19.76 -14.12
CA VAL A 325 -7.52 -18.78 -13.05
C VAL A 325 -8.81 -18.39 -12.32
N GLN A 326 -9.90 -18.13 -13.06
CA GLN A 326 -11.21 -17.81 -12.48
C GLN A 326 -11.80 -18.99 -11.67
N GLU A 327 -11.63 -20.24 -12.13
CA GLU A 327 -12.02 -21.45 -11.39
C GLU A 327 -11.31 -21.50 -10.03
N ILE A 328 -10.01 -21.24 -10.00
CA ILE A 328 -9.20 -21.23 -8.77
C ILE A 328 -9.66 -20.11 -7.83
N ASP A 329 -9.86 -18.91 -8.35
CA ASP A 329 -10.35 -17.76 -7.57
C ASP A 329 -11.73 -18.03 -6.96
N GLN A 330 -12.64 -18.66 -7.75
CA GLN A 330 -13.94 -19.05 -7.23
C GLN A 330 -13.83 -20.12 -6.14
N ALA A 331 -12.93 -21.08 -6.29
CA ALA A 331 -12.71 -22.12 -5.30
C ALA A 331 -12.17 -21.57 -3.96
N PHE A 332 -11.36 -20.50 -3.98
CA PHE A 332 -10.98 -19.77 -2.77
C PHE A 332 -12.17 -19.05 -2.13
N LYS A 333 -12.99 -18.37 -2.91
CA LYS A 333 -14.21 -17.68 -2.42
C LYS A 333 -15.22 -18.63 -1.80
N ASP A 334 -15.34 -19.84 -2.36
CA ASP A 334 -16.23 -20.90 -1.87
C ASP A 334 -15.61 -21.68 -0.69
N GLY A 335 -14.34 -21.43 -0.33
CA GLY A 335 -13.61 -22.13 0.71
C GLY A 335 -13.30 -23.61 0.39
N THR A 336 -13.42 -24.01 -0.89
CA THR A 336 -13.19 -25.39 -1.35
C THR A 336 -11.73 -25.67 -1.71
N LEU A 337 -10.92 -24.64 -1.85
CA LEU A 337 -9.48 -24.72 -2.06
C LEU A 337 -8.74 -23.99 -0.94
N GLN A 338 -7.61 -24.55 -0.52
CA GLN A 338 -6.66 -23.93 0.40
C GLN A 338 -5.28 -23.93 -0.25
N THR A 339 -4.50 -22.88 -0.02
CA THR A 339 -3.15 -22.75 -0.60
C THR A 339 -2.15 -23.73 0.00
N GLY A 340 -2.36 -24.13 1.25
CA GLY A 340 -1.41 -24.95 2.03
C GLY A 340 -0.14 -24.18 2.46
N VAL A 341 -0.09 -22.87 2.25
CA VAL A 341 1.05 -22.01 2.63
C VAL A 341 0.99 -21.72 4.13
N SER A 342 2.13 -21.83 4.81
CA SER A 342 2.25 -21.44 6.22
C SER A 342 2.08 -19.92 6.38
N PRO A 343 1.48 -19.44 7.48
CA PRO A 343 1.26 -18.00 7.70
C PRO A 343 2.55 -17.16 7.69
N ALA A 344 3.65 -17.77 8.10
CA ALA A 344 4.99 -17.17 8.09
C ALA A 344 6.02 -18.24 7.72
N LYS A 345 7.25 -17.78 7.41
CA LYS A 345 8.38 -18.67 7.15
C LYS A 345 8.60 -19.59 8.35
N PRO A 346 8.64 -20.92 8.15
CA PRO A 346 9.01 -21.84 9.20
C PRO A 346 10.42 -21.59 9.73
N GLU A 347 10.63 -21.81 11.06
CA GLU A 347 11.92 -21.69 11.72
C GLU A 347 12.95 -22.73 11.23
#